data_08311d40272e4f369bd561ca30c2fcfb
#
_entry.id   08311d40272e4f369bd561ca30c2fcfb
#
_cell.length_a   1.000
_cell.length_b   1.000
_cell.length_c   1.000
_cell.angle_alpha   90.00
_cell.angle_beta   90.00
_cell.angle_gamma   90.00
#
_symmetry.space_group_name_H-M   'P 1'
#
loop_
_entity.id
_entity.type
_entity.pdbx_description
1 polymer ?
#
loop_
_entity_poly.entity_id
_entity_poly.type
_entity_poly.pdbx_seq_one_letter_code
_entity_poly.pdbx_strand_id
1 'polypeptide(L)'
;MRVIPVIDLKGAAAVHAVRGERERYRPLRSGIVAGSDPVAVARAVRDTLKLDELYVADLDAIAGRTAHRETIAALAREARVMVDAGVTDVAEVGRLLELGVERVVIGTETLADERALERLGAALPDAPLVLSLDLRAGRVLSPQPELQGLGAPEVLARLGGSSVREAIVLDLARVGAGGGPDVALVRELSARFPELELLAGGGVRDVGDLRALAEAGAAGALVATALHSGALGRDDLRGLG
;
A
#
# COMPACT_ATOMS: atom_id res chain seq x y z
N MET A 1 5.27 15.46 2.85
CA MET A 1 4.50 14.18 2.80
C MET A 1 5.05 13.30 1.67
N ARG A 2 5.31 12.02 1.91
CA ARG A 2 5.79 11.07 0.89
C ARG A 2 4.71 10.79 -0.17
N VAL A 3 5.11 10.67 -1.43
CA VAL A 3 4.24 10.15 -2.51
C VAL A 3 4.82 8.81 -2.96
N ILE A 4 4.06 7.74 -2.77
CA ILE A 4 4.49 6.37 -2.95
C ILE A 4 3.72 5.76 -4.12
N PRO A 5 4.36 5.57 -5.29
CA PRO A 5 3.74 4.92 -6.43
C PRO A 5 3.39 3.47 -6.12
N VAL A 6 2.24 3.02 -6.66
CA VAL A 6 1.73 1.67 -6.47
C VAL A 6 1.96 0.83 -7.73
N ILE A 7 2.43 -0.40 -7.53
CA ILE A 7 2.47 -1.45 -8.56
C ILE A 7 1.67 -2.65 -8.05
N ASP A 8 0.52 -2.88 -8.66
CA ASP A 8 -0.27 -4.10 -8.43
C ASP A 8 0.23 -5.19 -9.39
N LEU A 9 0.74 -6.32 -8.85
CA LEU A 9 1.21 -7.47 -9.63
C LEU A 9 0.12 -8.52 -9.77
N LYS A 10 -0.14 -8.96 -11.00
CA LYS A 10 -1.01 -10.08 -11.32
C LYS A 10 -0.48 -10.82 -12.55
N GLY A 11 -0.21 -12.12 -12.44
CA GLY A 11 0.40 -12.89 -13.51
C GLY A 11 1.75 -12.33 -13.96
N ALA A 12 2.58 -11.87 -13.02
CA ALA A 12 3.89 -11.23 -13.23
C ALA A 12 3.87 -9.91 -14.05
N ALA A 13 2.71 -9.30 -14.28
CA ALA A 13 2.56 -8.00 -14.94
C ALA A 13 2.01 -6.95 -13.99
N ALA A 14 2.36 -5.69 -14.20
CA ALA A 14 1.70 -4.57 -13.55
C ALA A 14 0.28 -4.41 -14.10
N VAL A 15 -0.70 -4.25 -13.21
CA VAL A 15 -2.11 -4.11 -13.59
C VAL A 15 -2.71 -2.82 -13.03
N HIS A 16 -3.80 -2.38 -13.67
CA HIS A 16 -4.60 -1.26 -13.20
C HIS A 16 -5.69 -1.78 -12.26
N ALA A 17 -5.57 -1.45 -10.98
CA ALA A 17 -6.56 -1.79 -9.97
C ALA A 17 -7.81 -0.92 -10.06
N VAL A 18 -8.99 -1.54 -9.94
CA VAL A 18 -10.28 -0.85 -9.98
C VAL A 18 -11.19 -1.41 -8.88
N ARG A 19 -11.50 -0.58 -7.88
CA ARG A 19 -12.49 -0.83 -6.81
C ARG A 19 -12.34 -2.16 -6.05
N GLY A 20 -11.13 -2.74 -6.03
CA GLY A 20 -10.90 -4.05 -5.44
C GLY A 20 -11.53 -5.22 -6.22
N GLU A 21 -12.06 -4.98 -7.43
CA GLU A 21 -12.67 -5.99 -8.28
C GLU A 21 -11.60 -6.68 -9.14
N ARG A 22 -10.83 -7.60 -8.54
CA ARG A 22 -9.60 -8.21 -9.11
C ARG A 22 -9.82 -8.88 -10.47
N GLU A 23 -11.03 -9.35 -10.79
CA GLU A 23 -11.40 -9.93 -12.10
C GLU A 23 -11.41 -8.88 -13.22
N ARG A 24 -11.62 -7.63 -12.88
CA ARG A 24 -11.68 -6.50 -13.81
C ARG A 24 -10.32 -5.87 -14.08
N TYR A 25 -9.29 -6.24 -13.32
CA TYR A 25 -7.96 -5.67 -13.50
C TYR A 25 -7.41 -6.04 -14.88
N ARG A 26 -6.81 -5.06 -15.54
CA ARG A 26 -6.20 -5.18 -16.87
C ARG A 26 -4.75 -4.77 -16.82
N PRO A 27 -3.91 -5.23 -17.75
CA PRO A 27 -2.53 -4.74 -17.85
C PRO A 27 -2.48 -3.23 -17.79
N LEU A 28 -1.50 -2.71 -17.05
CA LEU A 28 -1.32 -1.28 -16.83
C LEU A 28 -1.17 -0.55 -18.18
N ARG A 29 -1.87 0.58 -18.32
CA ARG A 29 -1.66 1.57 -19.37
C ARG A 29 -1.13 2.83 -18.73
N SER A 30 -0.01 3.33 -19.21
CA SER A 30 0.69 4.43 -18.59
C SER A 30 1.16 5.46 -19.62
N GLY A 31 1.06 6.74 -19.28
CA GLY A 31 1.64 7.83 -20.07
C GLY A 31 3.16 7.98 -19.92
N ILE A 32 3.77 7.31 -18.92
CA ILE A 32 5.20 7.44 -18.65
C ILE A 32 6.04 6.23 -19.07
N VAL A 33 5.40 5.10 -19.42
CA VAL A 33 6.07 3.88 -19.87
C VAL A 33 5.20 3.09 -20.83
N ALA A 34 5.82 2.47 -21.84
CA ALA A 34 5.13 1.53 -22.72
C ALA A 34 5.07 0.13 -22.10
N GLY A 35 3.90 -0.54 -22.22
CA GLY A 35 3.69 -1.88 -21.69
C GLY A 35 3.40 -1.93 -20.20
N SER A 36 3.45 -3.13 -19.63
CA SER A 36 3.10 -3.43 -18.24
C SER A 36 4.16 -4.27 -17.52
N ASP A 37 5.40 -4.24 -18.00
CA ASP A 37 6.52 -4.86 -17.29
C ASP A 37 6.77 -4.10 -15.98
N PRO A 38 6.72 -4.76 -14.79
CA PRO A 38 6.79 -4.08 -13.51
C PRO A 38 8.13 -3.36 -13.29
N VAL A 39 9.23 -3.92 -13.80
CA VAL A 39 10.57 -3.33 -13.65
C VAL A 39 10.71 -2.10 -14.54
N ALA A 40 10.18 -2.15 -15.77
CA ALA A 40 10.12 -0.99 -16.64
C ALA A 40 9.27 0.13 -16.05
N VAL A 41 8.15 -0.21 -15.40
CA VAL A 41 7.29 0.75 -14.66
C VAL A 41 8.09 1.40 -13.53
N ALA A 42 8.78 0.64 -12.69
CA ALA A 42 9.59 1.14 -11.58
C ALA A 42 10.67 2.12 -12.06
N ARG A 43 11.40 1.74 -13.11
CA ARG A 43 12.42 2.61 -13.74
C ARG A 43 11.83 3.91 -14.26
N ALA A 44 10.70 3.83 -14.97
CA ALA A 44 10.04 5.02 -15.51
C ALA A 44 9.57 5.98 -14.41
N VAL A 45 9.02 5.46 -13.31
CA VAL A 45 8.64 6.22 -12.12
C VAL A 45 9.86 6.92 -11.53
N ARG A 46 10.94 6.19 -11.27
CA ARG A 46 12.19 6.75 -10.72
C ARG A 46 12.78 7.82 -11.65
N ASP A 47 12.89 7.52 -12.93
CA ASP A 47 13.62 8.37 -13.88
C ASP A 47 12.81 9.60 -14.29
N THR A 48 11.48 9.48 -14.42
CA THR A 48 10.59 10.56 -14.85
C THR A 48 10.09 11.41 -13.68
N LEU A 49 9.60 10.76 -12.62
CA LEU A 49 8.96 11.44 -11.49
C LEU A 49 9.94 11.72 -10.33
N LYS A 50 11.12 11.07 -10.32
CA LYS A 50 12.13 11.15 -9.25
C LYS A 50 11.61 10.63 -7.91
N LEU A 51 10.78 9.60 -7.97
CA LEU A 51 10.30 8.86 -6.82
C LEU A 51 11.09 7.53 -6.75
N ASP A 52 11.69 7.26 -5.59
CA ASP A 52 12.57 6.11 -5.35
C ASP A 52 11.98 5.09 -4.37
N GLU A 53 10.75 5.31 -3.93
CA GLU A 53 9.97 4.44 -3.05
C GLU A 53 8.79 3.86 -3.84
N LEU A 54 8.45 2.59 -3.61
CA LEU A 54 7.33 1.91 -4.26
C LEU A 54 6.55 1.06 -3.24
N TYR A 55 5.24 1.06 -3.37
CA TYR A 55 4.38 0.03 -2.79
C TYR A 55 4.06 -1.02 -3.87
N VAL A 56 4.25 -2.28 -3.54
CA VAL A 56 4.00 -3.42 -4.44
C VAL A 56 3.01 -4.36 -3.78
N ALA A 57 1.84 -4.55 -4.40
CA ALA A 57 0.87 -5.57 -4.00
C ALA A 57 1.00 -6.78 -4.92
N ASP A 58 1.46 -7.91 -4.39
CA ASP A 58 1.45 -9.20 -5.12
C ASP A 58 0.06 -9.84 -4.97
N LEU A 59 -0.84 -9.50 -5.89
CA LEU A 59 -2.23 -9.93 -5.84
C LEU A 59 -2.40 -11.45 -5.95
N ASP A 60 -1.45 -12.14 -6.56
CA ASP A 60 -1.47 -13.59 -6.64
C ASP A 60 -1.10 -14.21 -5.29
N ALA A 61 -0.08 -13.68 -4.62
CA ALA A 61 0.31 -14.13 -3.28
C ALA A 61 -0.77 -13.81 -2.24
N ILE A 62 -1.34 -12.59 -2.26
CA ILE A 62 -2.47 -12.19 -1.40
C ILE A 62 -3.68 -13.13 -1.59
N ALA A 63 -3.90 -13.64 -2.81
CA ALA A 63 -4.94 -14.63 -3.09
C ALA A 63 -4.53 -16.09 -2.77
N GLY A 64 -3.43 -16.31 -2.04
CA GLY A 64 -2.93 -17.64 -1.67
C GLY A 64 -2.26 -18.42 -2.81
N ARG A 65 -1.87 -17.75 -3.89
CA ARG A 65 -1.11 -18.34 -5.01
C ARG A 65 0.39 -18.11 -4.83
N THR A 66 1.19 -18.60 -5.78
CA THR A 66 2.64 -18.44 -5.75
C THR A 66 3.05 -16.97 -5.89
N ALA A 67 3.87 -16.50 -4.96
CA ALA A 67 4.42 -15.15 -4.97
C ALA A 67 5.42 -14.95 -6.12
N HIS A 68 5.42 -13.74 -6.70
CA HIS A 68 6.31 -13.34 -7.80
C HIS A 68 7.70 -12.89 -7.28
N ARG A 69 8.40 -13.78 -6.57
CA ARG A 69 9.65 -13.46 -5.85
C ARG A 69 10.75 -12.88 -6.74
N GLU A 70 10.92 -13.42 -7.95
CA GLU A 70 11.92 -12.90 -8.90
C GLU A 70 11.62 -11.46 -9.33
N THR A 71 10.34 -11.16 -9.56
CA THR A 71 9.88 -9.80 -9.88
C THR A 71 10.07 -8.86 -8.70
N ILE A 72 9.71 -9.28 -7.49
CA ILE A 72 9.91 -8.51 -6.25
C ILE A 72 11.40 -8.20 -6.05
N ALA A 73 12.27 -9.21 -6.18
CA ALA A 73 13.72 -9.01 -6.07
C ALA A 73 14.27 -8.07 -7.15
N ALA A 74 13.72 -8.11 -8.36
CA ALA A 74 14.09 -7.18 -9.42
C ALA A 74 13.65 -5.74 -9.11
N LEU A 75 12.45 -5.56 -8.57
CA LEU A 75 11.94 -4.26 -8.13
C LEU A 75 12.77 -3.68 -6.97
N ALA A 76 13.16 -4.52 -6.00
CA ALA A 76 13.99 -4.11 -4.86
C ALA A 76 15.39 -3.62 -5.27
N ARG A 77 15.89 -4.00 -6.46
CA ARG A 77 17.13 -3.43 -7.02
C ARG A 77 16.95 -2.07 -7.68
N GLU A 78 15.72 -1.71 -8.04
CA GLU A 78 15.42 -0.45 -8.73
C GLU A 78 14.97 0.66 -7.79
N ALA A 79 14.33 0.32 -6.65
CA ALA A 79 13.76 1.27 -5.70
C ALA A 79 13.69 0.68 -4.29
N ARG A 80 13.40 1.53 -3.31
CA ARG A 80 13.01 1.11 -1.95
C ARG A 80 11.59 0.56 -1.99
N VAL A 81 11.42 -0.74 -1.73
CA VAL A 81 10.13 -1.42 -1.93
C VAL A 81 9.46 -1.75 -0.60
N MET A 82 8.19 -1.40 -0.49
CA MET A 82 7.26 -1.89 0.52
C MET A 82 6.36 -2.92 -0.16
N VAL A 83 6.30 -4.16 0.36
CA VAL A 83 5.62 -5.27 -0.31
C VAL A 83 4.50 -5.84 0.53
N ASP A 84 3.30 -5.92 -0.06
CA ASP A 84 2.20 -6.76 0.41
C ASP A 84 2.15 -8.02 -0.46
N ALA A 85 2.46 -9.15 0.15
CA ALA A 85 2.39 -10.47 -0.46
C ALA A 85 1.51 -11.45 0.34
N GLY A 86 0.58 -10.92 1.13
CA GLY A 86 -0.32 -11.73 1.95
C GLY A 86 0.40 -12.52 3.03
N VAL A 87 1.40 -11.93 3.66
CA VAL A 87 2.26 -12.57 4.66
C VAL A 87 1.49 -12.97 5.90
N THR A 88 1.67 -14.21 6.35
CA THR A 88 0.97 -14.78 7.52
C THR A 88 1.92 -15.28 8.61
N ASP A 89 3.22 -15.45 8.30
CA ASP A 89 4.19 -16.02 9.24
C ASP A 89 5.59 -15.35 9.16
N VAL A 90 6.41 -15.62 10.19
CA VAL A 90 7.77 -15.10 10.36
C VAL A 90 8.70 -15.50 9.21
N ALA A 91 8.55 -16.71 8.67
CA ALA A 91 9.42 -17.19 7.62
C ALA A 91 9.14 -16.47 6.28
N GLU A 92 7.88 -16.08 6.03
CA GLU A 92 7.52 -15.27 4.85
C GLU A 92 8.09 -13.86 4.96
N VAL A 93 8.04 -13.22 6.14
CA VAL A 93 8.71 -11.93 6.39
C VAL A 93 10.20 -12.05 6.08
N GLY A 94 10.88 -13.05 6.66
CA GLY A 94 12.31 -13.27 6.43
C GLY A 94 12.65 -13.43 4.95
N ARG A 95 11.87 -14.22 4.23
CA ARG A 95 12.07 -14.43 2.78
C ARG A 95 11.93 -13.13 1.97
N LEU A 96 11.00 -12.24 2.30
CA LEU A 96 10.86 -10.96 1.62
C LEU A 96 12.04 -10.03 1.92
N LEU A 97 12.50 -9.97 3.17
CA LEU A 97 13.67 -9.18 3.56
C LEU A 97 14.94 -9.68 2.85
N GLU A 98 15.12 -11.00 2.69
CA GLU A 98 16.23 -11.60 1.92
C GLU A 98 16.21 -11.19 0.43
N LEU A 99 15.05 -10.88 -0.14
CA LEU A 99 14.93 -10.35 -1.51
C LEU A 99 15.31 -8.87 -1.63
N GLY A 100 15.61 -8.19 -0.52
CA GLY A 100 15.94 -6.77 -0.46
C GLY A 100 14.72 -5.86 -0.29
N VAL A 101 13.57 -6.40 0.11
CA VAL A 101 12.38 -5.61 0.47
C VAL A 101 12.70 -4.76 1.69
N GLU A 102 12.40 -3.46 1.63
CA GLU A 102 12.67 -2.53 2.72
C GLU A 102 11.60 -2.60 3.82
N ARG A 103 10.32 -2.78 3.45
CA ARG A 103 9.21 -2.87 4.39
C ARG A 103 8.24 -3.97 3.99
N VAL A 104 7.78 -4.75 4.96
CA VAL A 104 6.84 -5.85 4.75
C VAL A 104 5.46 -5.46 5.27
N VAL A 105 4.47 -5.52 4.39
CA VAL A 105 3.09 -5.17 4.71
C VAL A 105 2.34 -6.40 5.22
N ILE A 106 1.62 -6.20 6.33
CA ILE A 106 0.71 -7.17 6.93
C ILE A 106 -0.70 -6.63 6.76
N GLY A 107 -1.44 -7.19 5.81
CA GLY A 107 -2.79 -6.74 5.48
C GLY A 107 -3.87 -7.36 6.37
N THR A 108 -4.87 -6.57 6.76
CA THR A 108 -6.03 -7.10 7.48
C THR A 108 -6.81 -8.13 6.66
N GLU A 109 -6.73 -8.07 5.33
CA GLU A 109 -7.36 -9.01 4.40
C GLU A 109 -6.80 -10.43 4.53
N THR A 110 -5.53 -10.58 4.98
CA THR A 110 -4.85 -11.88 5.10
C THR A 110 -4.45 -12.24 6.52
N LEU A 111 -4.76 -11.37 7.51
CA LEU A 111 -4.37 -11.55 8.90
C LEU A 111 -4.93 -12.86 9.47
N ALA A 112 -4.07 -13.74 9.97
CA ALA A 112 -4.44 -15.07 10.45
C ALA A 112 -5.32 -15.03 11.70
N ASP A 113 -5.04 -14.11 12.62
CA ASP A 113 -5.82 -13.81 13.84
C ASP A 113 -5.41 -12.45 14.42
N GLU A 114 -6.14 -11.93 15.43
CA GLU A 114 -5.86 -10.63 16.06
C GLU A 114 -4.45 -10.50 16.67
N ARG A 115 -3.84 -11.62 17.08
CA ARG A 115 -2.50 -11.63 17.69
C ARG A 115 -1.38 -11.90 16.70
N ALA A 116 -1.69 -12.10 15.41
CA ALA A 116 -0.69 -12.41 14.41
C ALA A 116 0.36 -11.29 14.30
N LEU A 117 -0.08 -10.04 14.31
CA LEU A 117 0.81 -8.88 14.25
C LEU A 117 1.71 -8.76 15.49
N GLU A 118 1.16 -9.00 16.68
CA GLU A 118 1.91 -9.03 17.94
C GLU A 118 2.97 -10.13 17.93
N ARG A 119 2.60 -11.35 17.46
CA ARG A 119 3.57 -12.47 17.34
C ARG A 119 4.67 -12.18 16.35
N LEU A 120 4.35 -11.58 15.19
CA LEU A 120 5.34 -11.18 14.19
C LEU A 120 6.31 -10.15 14.76
N GLY A 121 5.79 -9.10 15.41
CA GLY A 121 6.62 -8.08 16.06
C GLY A 121 7.48 -8.61 17.20
N ALA A 122 6.96 -9.53 18.02
CA ALA A 122 7.72 -10.15 19.10
C ALA A 122 8.84 -11.07 18.57
N ALA A 123 8.58 -11.80 17.48
CA ALA A 123 9.56 -12.68 16.85
C ALA A 123 10.62 -11.93 16.02
N LEU A 124 10.25 -10.75 15.50
CA LEU A 124 11.08 -9.93 14.61
C LEU A 124 11.02 -8.46 15.06
N PRO A 125 11.60 -8.11 16.21
CA PRO A 125 11.43 -6.77 16.81
C PRO A 125 12.02 -5.63 15.96
N ASP A 126 13.00 -5.94 15.12
CA ASP A 126 13.65 -4.97 14.25
C ASP A 126 13.13 -5.02 12.80
N ALA A 127 12.15 -5.92 12.50
CA ALA A 127 11.60 -6.01 11.16
C ALA A 127 10.75 -4.77 10.85
N PRO A 128 10.93 -4.17 9.67
CA PRO A 128 10.17 -3.02 9.22
C PRO A 128 8.76 -3.43 8.76
N LEU A 129 7.89 -3.74 9.73
CA LEU A 129 6.51 -4.13 9.47
C LEU A 129 5.60 -2.92 9.33
N VAL A 130 4.69 -2.98 8.34
CA VAL A 130 3.64 -1.99 8.08
C VAL A 130 2.29 -2.69 8.15
N LEU A 131 1.35 -2.16 8.94
CA LEU A 131 -0.02 -2.67 8.96
C LEU A 131 -0.83 -2.06 7.81
N SER A 132 -1.48 -2.87 6.97
CA SER A 132 -2.48 -2.37 6.02
C SER A 132 -3.89 -2.64 6.51
N LEU A 133 -4.66 -1.56 6.69
CA LEU A 133 -6.10 -1.60 6.92
C LEU A 133 -6.80 -1.56 5.55
N ASP A 134 -7.20 -2.75 5.08
CA ASP A 134 -7.90 -2.88 3.82
C ASP A 134 -9.40 -2.64 4.06
N LEU A 135 -9.94 -1.59 3.47
CA LEU A 135 -11.31 -1.15 3.67
C LEU A 135 -12.15 -1.36 2.42
N ARG A 136 -13.43 -1.56 2.62
CA ARG A 136 -14.45 -1.41 1.57
C ARG A 136 -15.57 -0.52 2.10
N ALA A 137 -15.69 0.67 1.50
CA ALA A 137 -16.65 1.69 1.93
C ALA A 137 -16.53 2.01 3.45
N GLY A 138 -15.29 2.22 3.92
CA GLY A 138 -14.97 2.57 5.31
C GLY A 138 -15.04 1.41 6.30
N ARG A 139 -15.28 0.16 5.86
CA ARG A 139 -15.33 -1.04 6.70
C ARG A 139 -14.16 -1.96 6.42
N VAL A 140 -13.51 -2.44 7.48
CA VAL A 140 -12.34 -3.32 7.38
C VAL A 140 -12.73 -4.65 6.76
N LEU A 141 -11.91 -5.11 5.82
CA LEU A 141 -11.93 -6.46 5.27
C LEU A 141 -10.98 -7.33 6.07
N SER A 142 -11.49 -8.42 6.61
CA SER A 142 -10.69 -9.40 7.34
C SER A 142 -11.36 -10.78 7.27
N PRO A 143 -10.58 -11.87 7.22
CA PRO A 143 -11.11 -13.22 7.42
C PRO A 143 -11.52 -13.45 8.89
N GLN A 144 -11.12 -12.57 9.81
CA GLN A 144 -11.42 -12.68 11.24
C GLN A 144 -12.79 -12.05 11.55
N PRO A 145 -13.77 -12.83 12.04
CA PRO A 145 -15.13 -12.33 12.33
C PRO A 145 -15.12 -11.13 13.29
N GLU A 146 -14.17 -11.08 14.22
CA GLU A 146 -14.01 -10.04 15.23
C GLU A 146 -13.56 -8.70 14.66
N LEU A 147 -12.89 -8.71 13.50
CA LEU A 147 -12.40 -7.51 12.79
C LEU A 147 -13.27 -7.15 11.59
N GLN A 148 -13.92 -8.15 10.98
CA GLN A 148 -14.68 -7.97 9.76
C GLN A 148 -15.82 -6.95 9.94
N GLY A 149 -15.81 -5.91 9.08
CA GLY A 149 -16.86 -4.90 9.06
C GLY A 149 -16.76 -3.84 10.17
N LEU A 150 -15.73 -3.87 11.01
CA LEU A 150 -15.45 -2.79 11.96
C LEU A 150 -14.93 -1.55 11.22
N GLY A 151 -14.95 -0.39 11.88
CA GLY A 151 -14.29 0.82 11.43
C GLY A 151 -12.76 0.74 11.62
N ALA A 152 -11.99 1.45 10.80
CA ALA A 152 -10.54 1.52 10.95
C ALA A 152 -10.08 1.99 12.35
N PRO A 153 -10.72 2.98 13.02
CA PRO A 153 -10.35 3.39 14.37
C PRO A 153 -10.50 2.28 15.42
N GLU A 154 -11.52 1.42 15.26
CA GLU A 154 -11.76 0.32 16.17
C GLU A 154 -10.72 -0.80 15.99
N VAL A 155 -10.36 -1.12 14.74
CA VAL A 155 -9.35 -2.12 14.43
C VAL A 155 -7.96 -1.66 14.89
N LEU A 156 -7.58 -0.41 14.63
CA LEU A 156 -6.32 0.15 15.14
C LEU A 156 -6.25 0.12 16.66
N ALA A 157 -7.34 0.42 17.36
CA ALA A 157 -7.36 0.35 18.82
C ALA A 157 -7.17 -1.08 19.34
N ARG A 158 -7.67 -2.10 18.64
CA ARG A 158 -7.50 -3.52 19.01
C ARG A 158 -6.09 -4.02 18.69
N LEU A 159 -5.55 -3.63 17.53
CA LEU A 159 -4.23 -4.05 17.08
C LEU A 159 -3.11 -3.13 17.59
N GLY A 160 -3.45 -2.00 18.23
CA GLY A 160 -2.56 -0.88 18.56
C GLY A 160 -1.56 -1.11 19.69
N GLY A 161 -1.52 -2.31 20.31
CA GLY A 161 -0.40 -2.74 21.17
C GLY A 161 0.76 -3.32 20.37
N SER A 162 0.67 -3.29 19.04
CA SER A 162 1.62 -3.89 18.13
C SER A 162 2.88 -3.01 17.93
N SER A 163 3.96 -3.67 17.57
CA SER A 163 5.27 -3.09 17.26
C SER A 163 5.32 -2.31 15.93
N VAL A 164 4.18 -2.06 15.26
CA VAL A 164 4.16 -1.29 14.02
C VAL A 164 4.10 0.21 14.31
N ARG A 165 4.90 0.96 13.56
CA ARG A 165 4.95 2.43 13.61
C ARG A 165 4.32 3.09 12.40
N GLU A 166 4.02 2.30 11.36
CA GLU A 166 3.46 2.76 10.11
C GLU A 166 2.22 1.95 9.75
N ALA A 167 1.16 2.63 9.32
CA ALA A 167 -0.07 1.97 8.90
C ALA A 167 -0.60 2.57 7.60
N ILE A 168 -1.03 1.69 6.68
CA ILE A 168 -1.74 2.05 5.46
C ILE A 168 -3.24 2.02 5.75
N VAL A 169 -3.95 3.04 5.28
CA VAL A 169 -5.41 3.10 5.26
C VAL A 169 -5.85 3.07 3.80
N LEU A 170 -6.27 1.92 3.32
CA LEU A 170 -6.58 1.67 1.91
C LEU A 170 -8.06 1.35 1.71
N ASP A 171 -8.86 2.31 1.24
CA ASP A 171 -10.23 2.01 0.82
C ASP A 171 -10.28 1.53 -0.63
N LEU A 172 -10.44 0.23 -0.80
CA LEU A 172 -10.50 -0.43 -2.11
C LEU A 172 -11.65 0.08 -2.98
N ALA A 173 -12.77 0.51 -2.39
CA ALA A 173 -13.89 1.06 -3.16
C ALA A 173 -13.53 2.38 -3.87
N ARG A 174 -12.52 3.10 -3.37
CA ARG A 174 -12.01 4.36 -3.93
C ARG A 174 -10.91 4.17 -4.96
N VAL A 175 -10.23 3.00 -4.96
CA VAL A 175 -9.13 2.71 -5.89
C VAL A 175 -9.61 2.78 -7.34
N GLY A 176 -8.97 3.61 -8.16
CA GLY A 176 -9.33 3.79 -9.58
C GLY A 176 -10.75 4.33 -9.84
N ALA A 177 -11.45 4.82 -8.81
CA ALA A 177 -12.85 5.28 -8.90
C ALA A 177 -12.98 6.79 -9.17
N GLY A 178 -11.91 7.57 -9.01
CA GLY A 178 -11.92 9.03 -9.23
C GLY A 178 -12.72 9.84 -8.19
N GLY A 179 -13.09 9.22 -7.06
CA GLY A 179 -13.89 9.85 -6.01
C GLY A 179 -13.11 10.67 -4.98
N GLY A 180 -11.79 10.70 -5.09
CA GLY A 180 -10.90 11.30 -4.08
C GLY A 180 -10.64 10.38 -2.87
N PRO A 181 -9.58 10.67 -2.09
CA PRO A 181 -9.23 9.93 -0.87
C PRO A 181 -10.18 10.23 0.29
N ASP A 182 -10.15 9.40 1.33
CA ASP A 182 -10.92 9.64 2.56
C ASP A 182 -10.14 10.52 3.56
N VAL A 183 -10.10 11.82 3.27
CA VAL A 183 -9.41 12.83 4.10
C VAL A 183 -9.97 12.90 5.52
N ALA A 184 -11.29 12.69 5.68
CA ALA A 184 -11.94 12.74 6.98
C ALA A 184 -11.49 11.58 7.88
N LEU A 185 -11.43 10.37 7.34
CA LEU A 185 -10.94 9.21 8.06
C LEU A 185 -9.44 9.37 8.43
N VAL A 186 -8.61 9.85 7.50
CA VAL A 186 -7.19 10.10 7.79
C VAL A 186 -7.03 11.09 8.94
N ARG A 187 -7.79 12.19 8.95
CA ARG A 187 -7.76 13.19 10.03
C ARG A 187 -8.18 12.60 11.38
N GLU A 188 -9.23 11.80 11.40
CA GLU A 188 -9.68 11.10 12.61
C GLU A 188 -8.59 10.20 13.17
N LEU A 189 -7.99 9.36 12.30
CA LEU A 189 -6.96 8.40 12.69
C LEU A 189 -5.68 9.08 13.16
N SER A 190 -5.23 10.13 12.46
CA SER A 190 -4.04 10.91 12.83
C SER A 190 -4.21 11.58 14.20
N ALA A 191 -5.40 12.10 14.50
CA ALA A 191 -5.68 12.70 15.80
C ALA A 191 -5.76 11.65 16.94
N ARG A 192 -6.26 10.45 16.63
CA ARG A 192 -6.46 9.39 17.62
C ARG A 192 -5.21 8.56 17.89
N PHE A 193 -4.34 8.42 16.89
CA PHE A 193 -3.11 7.62 16.92
C PHE A 193 -1.91 8.45 16.44
N PRO A 194 -1.50 9.49 17.20
CA PRO A 194 -0.48 10.45 16.76
C PRO A 194 0.93 9.84 16.66
N GLU A 195 1.16 8.67 17.25
CA GLU A 195 2.41 7.90 17.15
C GLU A 195 2.55 7.08 15.86
N LEU A 196 1.43 6.90 15.11
CA LEU A 196 1.45 6.15 13.86
C LEU A 196 1.70 7.07 12.66
N GLU A 197 2.66 6.69 11.82
CA GLU A 197 2.81 7.25 10.49
C GLU A 197 1.73 6.67 9.56
N LEU A 198 0.74 7.49 9.22
CA LEU A 198 -0.37 7.06 8.38
C LEU A 198 -0.06 7.25 6.90
N LEU A 199 -0.19 6.20 6.10
CA LEU A 199 -0.17 6.22 4.65
C LEU A 199 -1.61 6.09 4.13
N ALA A 200 -2.05 7.06 3.33
CA ALA A 200 -3.39 7.05 2.76
C ALA A 200 -3.38 6.40 1.37
N GLY A 201 -4.29 5.45 1.13
CA GLY A 201 -4.44 4.79 -0.18
C GLY A 201 -5.86 4.87 -0.73
N GLY A 202 -5.96 4.91 -2.06
CA GLY A 202 -7.23 4.89 -2.78
C GLY A 202 -7.76 6.28 -3.14
N GLY A 203 -7.88 6.55 -4.44
CA GLY A 203 -8.66 7.65 -4.98
C GLY A 203 -7.93 8.98 -5.22
N VAL A 204 -6.65 9.13 -4.89
CA VAL A 204 -5.88 10.36 -5.18
C VAL A 204 -5.95 10.73 -6.66
N ARG A 205 -6.35 11.95 -6.97
CA ARG A 205 -6.60 12.46 -8.32
C ARG A 205 -5.56 13.48 -8.77
N ASP A 206 -5.17 14.35 -7.85
CA ASP A 206 -4.36 15.54 -8.14
C ASP A 206 -3.57 16.02 -6.90
N VAL A 207 -2.85 17.12 -7.07
CA VAL A 207 -2.05 17.75 -6.01
C VAL A 207 -2.92 18.34 -4.87
N GLY A 208 -4.16 18.71 -5.15
CA GLY A 208 -5.12 19.19 -4.14
C GLY A 208 -5.46 18.08 -3.15
N ASP A 209 -5.70 16.86 -3.63
CA ASP A 209 -5.93 15.69 -2.78
C ASP A 209 -4.71 15.38 -1.90
N LEU A 210 -3.50 15.48 -2.47
CA LEU A 210 -2.25 15.26 -1.71
C LEU A 210 -2.07 16.30 -0.59
N ARG A 211 -2.35 17.58 -0.87
CA ARG A 211 -2.30 18.64 0.15
C ARG A 211 -3.34 18.42 1.24
N ALA A 212 -4.56 18.06 0.87
CA ALA A 212 -5.62 17.77 1.84
C ALA A 212 -5.28 16.59 2.76
N LEU A 213 -4.63 15.54 2.22
CA LEU A 213 -4.13 14.42 3.01
C LEU A 213 -2.99 14.85 3.95
N ALA A 214 -2.05 15.67 3.47
CA ALA A 214 -0.97 16.20 4.31
C ALA A 214 -1.51 17.05 5.47
N GLU A 215 -2.48 17.93 5.20
CA GLU A 215 -3.18 18.75 6.21
C GLU A 215 -4.02 17.90 7.19
N ALA A 216 -4.45 16.72 6.76
CA ALA A 216 -5.12 15.75 7.61
C ALA A 216 -4.17 14.93 8.48
N GLY A 217 -2.84 15.07 8.29
CA GLY A 217 -1.83 14.38 9.08
C GLY A 217 -1.28 13.10 8.43
N ALA A 218 -1.53 12.85 7.14
CA ALA A 218 -0.90 11.73 6.45
C ALA A 218 0.62 11.95 6.31
N ALA A 219 1.41 10.93 6.66
CA ALA A 219 2.84 10.87 6.42
C ALA A 219 3.17 10.59 4.94
N GLY A 220 2.26 9.90 4.25
CA GLY A 220 2.40 9.59 2.83
C GLY A 220 1.09 9.23 2.16
N ALA A 221 1.12 9.15 0.83
CA ALA A 221 -0.01 8.72 0.00
C ALA A 221 0.42 7.67 -1.03
N LEU A 222 -0.36 6.59 -1.14
CA LEU A 222 -0.24 5.57 -2.18
C LEU A 222 -0.97 6.06 -3.44
N VAL A 223 -0.23 6.20 -4.54
CA VAL A 223 -0.75 6.79 -5.78
C VAL A 223 -0.45 5.91 -6.98
N ALA A 224 -1.46 5.59 -7.77
CA ALA A 224 -1.32 4.85 -9.02
C ALA A 224 -1.85 5.66 -10.21
N THR A 225 -3.17 5.70 -10.38
CA THR A 225 -3.83 6.23 -11.59
C THR A 225 -3.41 7.64 -11.94
N ALA A 226 -3.29 8.54 -10.96
CA ALA A 226 -2.93 9.94 -11.20
C ALA A 226 -1.50 10.11 -11.77
N LEU A 227 -0.55 9.25 -11.38
CA LEU A 227 0.80 9.25 -11.95
C LEU A 227 0.81 8.69 -13.37
N HIS A 228 0.11 7.58 -13.61
CA HIS A 228 0.09 6.93 -14.92
C HIS A 228 -0.73 7.67 -15.96
N SER A 229 -1.74 8.44 -15.55
CA SER A 229 -2.54 9.30 -16.43
C SER A 229 -1.88 10.63 -16.75
N GLY A 230 -0.82 11.02 -16.00
CA GLY A 230 -0.19 12.33 -16.10
C GLY A 230 -0.93 13.45 -15.37
N ALA A 231 -1.94 13.13 -14.57
CA ALA A 231 -2.64 14.12 -13.71
C ALA A 231 -1.72 14.64 -12.58
N LEU A 232 -0.72 13.84 -12.19
CA LEU A 232 0.38 14.24 -11.31
C LEU A 232 1.70 14.05 -12.04
N GLY A 233 2.38 15.15 -12.30
CA GLY A 233 3.70 15.17 -12.88
C GLY A 233 4.79 15.52 -11.85
N ARG A 234 6.05 15.50 -12.29
CA ARG A 234 7.21 15.77 -11.44
C ARG A 234 7.13 17.14 -10.74
N ASP A 235 6.62 18.14 -11.42
CA ASP A 235 6.58 19.51 -10.87
C ASP A 235 5.52 19.65 -9.78
N ASP A 236 4.40 18.92 -9.87
CA ASP A 236 3.38 18.85 -8.84
C ASP A 236 3.90 18.23 -7.53
N LEU A 237 4.86 17.30 -7.65
CA LEU A 237 5.42 16.55 -6.52
C LEU A 237 6.52 17.30 -5.77
N ARG A 238 7.18 18.28 -6.39
CA ARG A 238 8.30 19.04 -5.80
C ARG A 238 7.93 19.89 -4.59
N GLY A 239 6.69 20.25 -4.42
CA GLY A 239 6.21 21.12 -3.34
C GLY A 239 5.58 20.40 -2.15
N LEU A 240 5.67 19.06 -2.10
CA LEU A 240 5.02 18.23 -1.09
C LEU A 240 5.98 17.69 -0.01
N GLY A 241 7.29 17.87 -0.21
CA GLY A 241 8.36 17.48 0.74
C GLY A 241 8.68 18.55 1.76
#